data_d57e1e8038caa73c35e3cadd82788b96
#
_entry.id   d57e1e8038caa73c35e3cadd82788b96
#
_cell.length_a   1.000
_cell.length_b   1.000
_cell.length_c   1.000
_cell.angle_alpha   90.00
_cell.angle_beta   90.00
_cell.angle_gamma   90.00
#
_symmetry.space_group_name_H-M   'P 1'
#
loop_
_entity.id
_entity.type
_entity.pdbx_description
1 polymer ?
#
loop_
_entity_poly.entity_id
_entity_poly.type
_entity_poly.pdbx_seq_one_letter_code
_entity_poly.pdbx_strand_id
1 'polypeptide(L)'
;KPIAFVAILPFPGVGDAKTRRISRIVVLPDYQGLGIGKKIVDYFSALYAKVDSQMYIRTINPALGISLTKDIKNWQPTLSNLKANFAADTSGRELLNRPSYSFKYIGEKSTDCEKVIIFNADAWKEVSQSQISLF
;
A
#
# COMPACT_ATOMS: atom_id res chain seq x y z
N LYS A 1 18.48 -3.86 -11.95
CA LYS A 1 17.23 -3.82 -12.74
C LYS A 1 16.03 -3.82 -11.79
N PRO A 2 15.17 -2.82 -11.82
CA PRO A 2 13.97 -2.82 -11.00
C PRO A 2 13.02 -3.95 -11.45
N ILE A 3 12.53 -4.73 -10.48
CA ILE A 3 11.64 -5.87 -10.73
C ILE A 3 10.20 -5.61 -10.27
N ALA A 4 10.00 -4.60 -9.45
CA ALA A 4 8.71 -4.24 -8.92
C ALA A 4 8.61 -2.74 -8.64
N PHE A 5 7.37 -2.25 -8.57
CA PHE A 5 7.05 -0.87 -8.26
C PHE A 5 5.89 -0.83 -7.26
N VAL A 6 5.96 0.06 -6.28
CA VAL A 6 4.87 0.34 -5.35
C VAL A 6 4.64 1.84 -5.24
N ALA A 7 3.38 2.24 -5.28
CA ALA A 7 2.97 3.62 -5.05
C ALA A 7 2.18 3.71 -3.74
N ILE A 8 2.65 4.55 -2.85
CA ILE A 8 2.03 4.81 -1.55
C ILE A 8 1.61 6.28 -1.50
N LEU A 9 0.35 6.52 -1.24
CA LEU A 9 -0.25 7.86 -1.26
C LEU A 9 -0.93 8.17 0.08
N PRO A 10 -1.13 9.47 0.41
CA PRO A 10 -2.04 9.84 1.49
C PRO A 10 -3.42 9.25 1.26
N PHE A 11 -4.10 8.86 2.32
CA PHE A 11 -5.45 8.33 2.23
C PHE A 11 -6.43 9.47 1.89
N PRO A 12 -7.21 9.37 0.80
CA PRO A 12 -8.10 10.46 0.38
C PRO A 12 -9.22 10.70 1.41
N GLY A 13 -9.52 11.97 1.65
CA GLY A 13 -10.60 12.37 2.55
C GLY A 13 -10.27 12.30 4.04
N VAL A 14 -9.10 11.80 4.39
CA VAL A 14 -8.59 11.83 5.77
C VAL A 14 -7.55 12.93 5.86
N GLY A 15 -7.85 13.99 6.60
CA GLY A 15 -6.95 15.13 6.82
C GLY A 15 -5.72 14.80 7.68
N ASP A 16 -5.48 13.52 7.92
CA ASP A 16 -4.37 13.03 8.74
C ASP A 16 -3.20 12.61 7.86
N ALA A 17 -2.06 13.29 8.04
CA ALA A 17 -0.81 12.95 7.36
C ALA A 17 -0.27 11.55 7.72
N LYS A 18 -0.81 10.93 8.78
CA LYS A 18 -0.39 9.62 9.26
C LYS A 18 -1.11 8.44 8.59
N THR A 19 -2.18 8.69 7.84
CA THR A 19 -2.91 7.62 7.15
C THR A 19 -2.48 7.53 5.71
N ARG A 20 -1.98 6.37 5.31
CA ARG A 20 -1.45 6.07 3.98
C ARG A 20 -2.17 4.89 3.36
N ARG A 21 -2.17 4.84 2.04
CA ARG A 21 -2.65 3.68 1.30
C ARG A 21 -1.66 3.24 0.24
N ILE A 22 -1.59 1.95 0.02
CA ILE A 22 -0.92 1.40 -1.16
C ILE A 22 -1.90 1.55 -2.33
N SER A 23 -1.55 2.46 -3.23
CA SER A 23 -2.39 2.79 -4.39
C SER A 23 -2.16 1.82 -5.55
N ARG A 24 -0.92 1.43 -5.75
CA ARG A 24 -0.55 0.53 -6.85
C ARG A 24 0.65 -0.32 -6.45
N ILE A 25 0.62 -1.57 -6.84
CA ILE A 25 1.76 -2.46 -6.81
C ILE A 25 1.86 -3.19 -8.15
N VAL A 26 3.03 -3.19 -8.73
CA VAL A 26 3.33 -3.87 -9.99
C VAL A 26 4.59 -4.71 -9.81
N VAL A 27 4.52 -5.96 -10.19
CA VAL A 27 5.66 -6.87 -10.27
C VAL A 27 5.82 -7.27 -11.73
N LEU A 28 7.05 -7.22 -12.23
CA LEU A 28 7.33 -7.62 -13.62
C LEU A 28 6.90 -9.07 -13.86
N PRO A 29 6.39 -9.41 -15.07
CA PRO A 29 5.83 -10.73 -15.36
C PRO A 29 6.76 -11.88 -15.02
N ASP A 30 8.05 -11.76 -15.29
CA ASP A 30 9.06 -12.80 -15.03
C ASP A 30 9.25 -13.09 -13.53
N TYR A 31 8.81 -12.20 -12.66
CA TYR A 31 8.93 -12.30 -11.21
C TYR A 31 7.61 -12.50 -10.49
N GLN A 32 6.51 -12.60 -11.22
CA GLN A 32 5.20 -12.89 -10.65
C GLN A 32 5.10 -14.34 -10.17
N GLY A 33 4.22 -14.59 -9.20
CA GLY A 33 4.04 -15.92 -8.63
C GLY A 33 5.06 -16.33 -7.56
N LEU A 34 6.07 -15.49 -7.28
CA LEU A 34 7.09 -15.74 -6.27
C LEU A 34 6.79 -15.13 -4.90
N GLY A 35 5.62 -14.54 -4.73
CA GLY A 35 5.23 -13.87 -3.49
C GLY A 35 5.89 -12.51 -3.27
N ILE A 36 6.56 -11.94 -4.27
CA ILE A 36 7.27 -10.67 -4.17
C ILE A 36 6.32 -9.53 -3.83
N GLY A 37 5.15 -9.49 -4.46
CA GLY A 37 4.14 -8.46 -4.19
C GLY A 37 3.73 -8.40 -2.72
N LYS A 38 3.44 -9.55 -2.13
CA LYS A 38 3.08 -9.66 -0.70
C LYS A 38 4.23 -9.21 0.20
N LYS A 39 5.45 -9.61 -0.10
CA LYS A 39 6.65 -9.21 0.67
C LYS A 39 6.90 -7.70 0.63
N ILE A 40 6.74 -7.08 -0.53
CA ILE A 40 6.87 -5.62 -0.69
C ILE A 40 5.80 -4.89 0.13
N VAL A 41 4.55 -5.33 0.05
CA VAL A 41 3.43 -4.76 0.81
C VAL A 41 3.69 -4.85 2.31
N ASP A 42 4.12 -6.00 2.80
CA ASP A 42 4.45 -6.20 4.22
C ASP A 42 5.63 -5.33 4.67
N TYR A 43 6.67 -5.26 3.86
CA TYR A 43 7.89 -4.51 4.17
C TYR A 43 7.60 -3.01 4.33
N PHE A 44 6.94 -2.40 3.35
CA PHE A 44 6.62 -0.98 3.42
C PHE A 44 5.58 -0.65 4.48
N SER A 45 4.62 -1.54 4.72
CA SER A 45 3.65 -1.35 5.79
C SER A 45 4.30 -1.35 7.17
N ALA A 46 5.27 -2.24 7.38
CA ALA A 46 6.06 -2.26 8.61
C ALA A 46 6.92 -1.00 8.79
N LEU A 47 7.52 -0.47 7.71
CA LEU A 47 8.28 0.78 7.74
C LEU A 47 7.39 1.97 8.13
N TYR A 48 6.22 2.10 7.50
CA TYR A 48 5.27 3.17 7.84
C TYR A 48 4.71 3.04 9.24
N ALA A 49 4.49 1.81 9.73
CA ALA A 49 4.06 1.57 11.09
C ALA A 49 5.07 2.08 12.14
N LYS A 50 6.37 2.04 11.81
CA LYS A 50 7.42 2.54 12.69
C LYS A 50 7.36 4.05 12.92
N VAL A 51 6.89 4.82 11.94
CA VAL A 51 6.65 6.27 12.07
C VAL A 51 5.21 6.58 12.46
N ASP A 52 4.52 5.64 13.08
CA ASP A 52 3.12 5.74 13.54
C ASP A 52 2.12 6.04 12.42
N SER A 53 2.45 5.69 11.19
CA SER A 53 1.51 5.76 10.06
C SER A 53 0.67 4.50 9.97
N GLN A 54 -0.63 4.71 9.69
CA GLN A 54 -1.54 3.61 9.40
C GLN A 54 -1.50 3.30 7.90
N MET A 55 -1.40 2.01 7.55
CA MET A 55 -1.36 1.57 6.17
C MET A 55 -2.60 0.77 5.79
N TYR A 56 -3.20 1.18 4.69
CA TYR A 56 -4.34 0.49 4.08
C TYR A 56 -3.98 0.02 2.67
N ILE A 57 -4.57 -1.08 2.26
CA ILE A 57 -4.48 -1.57 0.89
C ILE A 57 -5.86 -1.97 0.38
N ARG A 58 -6.12 -1.67 -0.87
CA ARG A 58 -7.28 -2.16 -1.61
C ARG A 58 -6.82 -2.72 -2.93
N THR A 59 -7.19 -3.95 -3.22
CA THR A 59 -6.78 -4.65 -4.43
C THR A 59 -7.92 -5.47 -5.01
N ILE A 60 -7.97 -5.56 -6.34
CA ILE A 60 -8.84 -6.49 -7.07
C ILE A 60 -8.08 -7.75 -7.50
N ASN A 61 -6.78 -7.82 -7.26
CA ASN A 61 -5.95 -8.98 -7.59
C ASN A 61 -6.24 -10.13 -6.61
N PRO A 62 -6.80 -11.26 -7.09
CA PRO A 62 -7.18 -12.37 -6.20
C PRO A 62 -5.98 -13.00 -5.50
N ALA A 63 -4.84 -13.11 -6.17
CA ALA A 63 -3.64 -13.73 -5.58
C ALA A 63 -3.15 -12.95 -4.36
N LEU A 64 -3.03 -11.63 -4.50
CA LEU A 64 -2.65 -10.77 -3.39
C LEU A 64 -3.74 -10.73 -2.31
N GLY A 65 -5.01 -10.59 -2.69
CA GLY A 65 -6.13 -10.55 -1.76
C GLY A 65 -6.25 -11.82 -0.91
N ILE A 66 -6.07 -12.98 -1.51
CA ILE A 66 -6.08 -14.27 -0.79
C ILE A 66 -4.89 -14.37 0.16
N SER A 67 -3.70 -13.94 -0.27
CA SER A 67 -2.51 -13.91 0.58
C SER A 67 -2.71 -13.04 1.82
N LEU A 68 -3.31 -11.86 1.65
CA LEU A 68 -3.65 -10.96 2.76
C LEU A 68 -4.72 -11.56 3.69
N THR A 69 -5.72 -12.24 3.13
CA THR A 69 -6.77 -12.90 3.91
C THR A 69 -6.21 -14.00 4.81
N LYS A 70 -5.22 -14.74 4.34
CA LYS A 70 -4.57 -15.80 5.12
C LYS A 70 -3.65 -15.26 6.21
N ASP A 71 -3.12 -14.06 6.06
CA ASP A 71 -2.19 -13.44 7.00
C ASP A 71 -2.94 -12.61 8.06
N ILE A 72 -3.72 -13.26 8.88
CA ILE A 72 -4.52 -12.63 9.94
C ILE A 72 -3.68 -11.96 11.03
N LYS A 73 -2.41 -12.33 11.14
CA LYS A 73 -1.48 -11.73 12.11
C LYS A 73 -1.10 -10.30 11.74
N ASN A 74 -0.92 -10.02 10.45
CA ASN A 74 -0.42 -8.74 9.96
C ASN A 74 -1.50 -7.88 9.30
N TRP A 75 -2.60 -8.49 8.85
CA TRP A 75 -3.63 -7.82 8.07
C TRP A 75 -5.02 -8.07 8.61
N GLN A 76 -5.76 -6.99 8.80
CA GLN A 76 -7.15 -7.03 9.24
C GLN A 76 -8.07 -6.55 8.11
N PRO A 77 -9.12 -7.32 7.75
CA PRO A 77 -10.09 -6.84 6.75
C PRO A 77 -10.84 -5.61 7.27
N THR A 78 -11.04 -4.64 6.39
CA THR A 78 -11.86 -3.46 6.68
C THR A 78 -13.33 -3.72 6.38
N LEU A 79 -14.21 -2.79 6.77
CA LEU A 79 -15.64 -2.87 6.47
C LEU A 79 -15.96 -2.89 4.97
N SER A 80 -15.01 -2.44 4.13
CA SER A 80 -15.14 -2.43 2.67
C SER A 80 -14.65 -3.72 2.01
N ASN A 81 -14.11 -4.67 2.79
CA ASN A 81 -13.59 -5.93 2.25
C ASN A 81 -14.70 -6.74 1.58
N LEU A 82 -14.43 -7.21 0.37
CA LEU A 82 -15.35 -7.99 -0.47
C LEU A 82 -16.68 -7.29 -0.81
N LYS A 83 -16.80 -5.99 -0.55
CA LYS A 83 -17.95 -5.22 -1.03
C LYS A 83 -17.76 -4.83 -2.49
N ALA A 84 -18.82 -4.99 -3.27
CA ALA A 84 -18.86 -4.50 -4.64
C ALA A 84 -18.81 -2.98 -4.66
N ASN A 85 -17.95 -2.42 -5.50
CA ASN A 85 -17.96 -0.99 -5.77
C ASN A 85 -19.03 -0.71 -6.81
N PHE A 86 -20.13 -0.12 -6.38
CA PHE A 86 -21.08 0.53 -7.26
C PHE A 86 -20.57 1.94 -7.61
N ALA A 87 -19.47 2.03 -8.35
CA ALA A 87 -19.16 3.26 -9.04
C ALA A 87 -19.96 3.24 -10.34
N ALA A 88 -21.05 3.95 -10.36
CA ALA A 88 -21.71 4.26 -11.61
C ALA A 88 -20.73 5.10 -12.45
N ASP A 89 -20.12 4.45 -13.44
CA ASP A 89 -19.42 5.19 -14.47
C ASP A 89 -20.47 5.92 -15.29
N THR A 90 -20.32 7.22 -15.41
CA THR A 90 -21.16 8.10 -16.23
C THR A 90 -21.15 7.72 -17.72
N SER A 91 -20.30 6.79 -18.15
CA SER A 91 -20.21 6.28 -19.52
C SER A 91 -21.15 5.12 -19.83
N GLY A 92 -21.99 4.66 -18.90
CA GLY A 92 -22.97 3.60 -19.11
C GLY A 92 -22.38 2.20 -19.35
N ARG A 93 -21.07 2.01 -19.11
CA ARG A 93 -20.48 0.69 -19.08
C ARG A 93 -20.79 0.03 -17.76
N GLU A 94 -21.40 -1.13 -17.78
CA GLU A 94 -21.46 -2.00 -16.60
C GLU A 94 -20.02 -2.33 -16.19
N LEU A 95 -19.49 -1.58 -15.22
CA LEU A 95 -18.29 -1.99 -14.54
C LEU A 95 -18.59 -3.34 -13.91
N LEU A 96 -17.92 -4.38 -14.39
CA LEU A 96 -17.98 -5.71 -13.82
C LEU A 96 -17.82 -5.58 -12.30
N ASN A 97 -18.84 -5.98 -11.59
CA ASN A 97 -18.98 -5.91 -10.12
C ASN A 97 -17.99 -6.87 -9.48
N ARG A 98 -16.68 -6.56 -9.57
CA ARG A 98 -15.64 -7.37 -8.96
C ARG A 98 -15.50 -6.98 -7.49
N PRO A 99 -15.63 -7.94 -6.57
CA PRO A 99 -15.35 -7.66 -5.16
C PRO A 99 -13.88 -7.26 -5.01
N SER A 100 -13.64 -6.20 -4.25
CA SER A 100 -12.30 -5.76 -3.91
C SER A 100 -11.93 -6.22 -2.51
N TYR A 101 -10.67 -6.62 -2.36
CA TYR A 101 -10.08 -6.91 -1.05
C TYR A 101 -9.62 -5.62 -0.42
N SER A 102 -9.96 -5.39 0.85
CA SER A 102 -9.59 -4.20 1.59
C SER A 102 -9.08 -4.54 2.98
N PHE A 103 -7.86 -4.14 3.29
CA PHE A 103 -7.18 -4.50 4.52
C PHE A 103 -6.47 -3.30 5.16
N LYS A 104 -6.31 -3.38 6.47
CA LYS A 104 -5.48 -2.51 7.29
C LYS A 104 -4.32 -3.32 7.87
N TYR A 105 -3.11 -2.77 7.80
CA TYR A 105 -1.94 -3.38 8.43
C TYR A 105 -1.99 -3.25 9.95
N ILE A 106 -1.82 -4.36 10.65
CA ILE A 106 -1.81 -4.44 12.11
C ILE A 106 -0.55 -5.16 12.65
N GLY A 107 0.38 -5.49 11.75
CA GLY A 107 1.59 -6.25 12.09
C GLY A 107 2.65 -5.46 12.84
N GLU A 108 3.80 -6.07 12.99
CA GLU A 108 4.93 -5.52 13.71
C GLU A 108 5.55 -4.32 12.98
N LYS A 109 6.13 -3.40 13.76
CA LYS A 109 6.90 -2.27 13.23
C LYS A 109 8.27 -2.75 12.75
N SER A 110 8.78 -2.13 11.69
CA SER A 110 10.12 -2.43 11.17
C SER A 110 11.21 -2.08 12.18
N THR A 111 12.31 -2.83 12.14
CA THR A 111 13.55 -2.54 12.88
C THR A 111 14.53 -1.70 12.06
N ASP A 112 14.26 -1.45 10.78
CA ASP A 112 15.13 -0.68 9.87
C ASP A 112 15.09 0.82 10.16
N CYS A 113 15.89 1.26 11.13
CA CYS A 113 15.89 2.66 11.62
C CYS A 113 16.30 3.67 10.55
N GLU A 114 17.27 3.34 9.71
CA GLU A 114 17.83 4.28 8.72
C GLU A 114 16.86 4.63 7.59
N LYS A 115 16.02 3.69 7.18
CA LYS A 115 15.06 3.87 6.09
C LYS A 115 13.80 4.62 6.50
N VAL A 116 13.52 4.71 7.79
CA VAL A 116 12.31 5.33 8.32
C VAL A 116 12.30 6.86 8.13
N ILE A 117 13.47 7.48 8.11
CA ILE A 117 13.61 8.93 7.93
C ILE A 117 13.01 9.40 6.60
N ILE A 118 13.13 8.60 5.54
CA ILE A 118 12.61 8.89 4.20
C ILE A 118 11.07 9.00 4.20
N PHE A 119 10.41 8.33 5.12
CA PHE A 119 8.94 8.26 5.18
C PHE A 119 8.31 9.26 6.15
N ASN A 120 9.11 10.00 6.89
CA ASN A 120 8.64 11.12 7.70
C ASN A 120 8.36 12.32 6.78
N ALA A 121 7.17 12.91 6.87
CA ALA A 121 6.76 14.02 6.00
C ALA A 121 7.71 15.23 6.07
N ASP A 122 8.30 15.49 7.23
CA ASP A 122 9.25 16.59 7.42
C ASP A 122 10.64 16.26 6.86
N ALA A 123 11.11 15.04 7.06
CA ALA A 123 12.37 14.57 6.50
C ALA A 123 12.34 14.48 4.97
N TRP A 124 11.18 14.23 4.34
CA TRP A 124 11.03 14.24 2.90
C TRP A 124 11.33 15.60 2.30
N LYS A 125 10.94 16.68 2.96
CA LYS A 125 11.24 18.05 2.53
C LYS A 125 12.75 18.32 2.58
N GLU A 126 13.44 17.84 3.59
CA GLU A 126 14.90 17.99 3.72
C GLU A 126 15.65 17.18 2.67
N VAL A 127 15.24 15.93 2.41
CA VAL A 127 15.84 15.08 1.38
C VAL A 127 15.64 15.69 -0.02
N SER A 128 14.45 16.17 -0.33
CA SER A 128 14.18 16.79 -1.62
C SER A 128 14.97 18.07 -1.82
N GLN A 129 15.19 18.89 -0.80
CA GLN A 129 16.02 20.08 -0.86
C GLN A 129 17.50 19.73 -1.01
N SER A 130 18.01 18.71 -0.32
CA SER A 130 19.40 18.27 -0.45
C SER A 130 19.68 17.65 -1.83
N GLN A 131 18.73 16.95 -2.44
CA GLN A 131 18.86 16.43 -3.80
C GLN A 131 18.86 17.55 -4.85
N ILE A 132 18.09 18.60 -4.67
CA ILE A 132 18.10 19.78 -5.55
C ILE A 132 19.46 20.49 -5.51
N SER A 133 20.14 20.49 -4.38
CA SER A 133 21.46 21.10 -4.24
C SER A 133 22.60 20.28 -4.87
N LEU A 134 22.38 19.01 -5.21
CA LEU A 134 23.34 18.11 -5.87
C LEU A 134 23.26 18.16 -7.41
N PHE A 135 22.26 18.78 -7.95
CA PHE A 135 22.05 19.01 -9.38
C PHE A 135 22.13 20.50 -9.70
#